data_58040f0e63ade73e01c4f7ce589badaf
#
_entry.id   58040f0e63ade73e01c4f7ce589badaf
#
_cell.length_a   1.000
_cell.length_b   1.000
_cell.length_c   1.000
_cell.angle_alpha   90.00
_cell.angle_beta   90.00
_cell.angle_gamma   90.00
#
_symmetry.space_group_name_H-M   'P 1'
#
loop_
_entity.id
_entity.type
_entity.pdbx_description
1 polymer ?
#
loop_
_entity_poly.entity_id
_entity_poly.type
_entity_poly.pdbx_seq_one_letter_code
_entity_poly.pdbx_strand_id
1 'polypeptide(L)'
;MSNSLDLIFIVDQITKLLIFLYRSPVQIQLGVILISILVGHSLSYWVGKKIKANFPQLAVNLAQETTLAPYWCGLVLIPDLVGRGFSLIFLNLFQNLFISQGWIAGILAIAINLLWVYLFYRIFVVCLCLFIPIDRVKECNLYFFKPIFILYVLREILSLFVDLDQLLQVVVINLFGSPLTVGAILISTVGLYLWIVAVNIFEYILWQIIVNSTKLDSGGIQASLILIRYFLITLGIVLFVGYLGFNSTTFAAITGGLSVGIGFGLKEVFSNFISGIFLLFEGSLRPGDIIEIGGESSEVKKISIRATTVQVTRDNSEKIIPNQIFFTQELKTMTGSDRRVRKSLIVGVSYDCDPQKMIEILLEIIYKHPETLNDPAPTVSFINFGESSLDFEITVWLATPIGGKRIMSEIACEIWRVFAEKNIEIPYPQRDLHIRSDIRNKDS
;
A
#
# COMPACT_ATOMS: atom_id res chain seq x y z
N MET A 1 -28.90 29.50 -30.42
CA MET A 1 -28.67 30.94 -30.20
C MET A 1 -27.42 31.26 -29.38
N SER A 2 -26.91 30.38 -28.49
CA SER A 2 -25.66 30.60 -27.73
C SER A 2 -24.40 30.62 -28.63
N ASN A 3 -24.26 29.70 -29.57
CA ASN A 3 -23.07 29.59 -30.42
C ASN A 3 -22.74 30.82 -31.28
N SER A 4 -23.74 31.64 -31.65
CA SER A 4 -23.52 32.85 -32.45
C SER A 4 -23.00 34.03 -31.58
N LEU A 5 -23.40 34.10 -30.32
CA LEU A 5 -22.93 35.13 -29.40
C LEU A 5 -21.43 34.89 -29.00
N ASP A 6 -21.04 33.64 -28.82
CA ASP A 6 -19.67 33.28 -28.47
C ASP A 6 -18.72 33.55 -29.65
N LEU A 7 -19.14 33.31 -30.87
CA LEU A 7 -18.33 33.57 -32.08
C LEU A 7 -18.13 35.09 -32.26
N ILE A 8 -19.18 35.90 -32.03
CA ILE A 8 -19.10 37.36 -32.11
C ILE A 8 -18.14 37.90 -31.05
N PHE A 9 -18.18 37.38 -29.83
CA PHE A 9 -17.25 37.73 -28.77
C PHE A 9 -15.77 37.44 -29.17
N ILE A 10 -15.49 36.24 -29.70
CA ILE A 10 -14.12 35.88 -30.15
C ILE A 10 -13.65 36.80 -31.25
N VAL A 11 -14.49 37.10 -32.27
CA VAL A 11 -14.13 38.00 -33.37
C VAL A 11 -13.88 39.41 -32.86
N ASP A 12 -14.67 39.91 -31.90
CA ASP A 12 -14.47 41.23 -31.27
C ASP A 12 -13.14 41.29 -30.52
N GLN A 13 -12.79 40.25 -29.77
CA GLN A 13 -11.50 40.18 -29.08
C GLN A 13 -10.30 40.14 -30.05
N ILE A 14 -10.39 39.37 -31.15
CA ILE A 14 -9.36 39.35 -32.19
C ILE A 14 -9.22 40.72 -32.86
N THR A 15 -10.33 41.40 -33.11
CA THR A 15 -10.34 42.72 -33.71
C THR A 15 -9.67 43.78 -32.78
N LYS A 16 -10.03 43.74 -31.50
CA LYS A 16 -9.38 44.58 -30.47
C LYS A 16 -7.88 44.33 -30.36
N LEU A 17 -7.44 43.07 -30.43
CA LEU A 17 -6.04 42.67 -30.46
C LEU A 17 -5.31 43.28 -31.66
N LEU A 18 -5.86 43.17 -32.84
CA LEU A 18 -5.26 43.71 -34.07
C LEU A 18 -5.13 45.26 -33.98
N ILE A 19 -6.18 45.95 -33.52
CA ILE A 19 -6.18 47.40 -33.34
C ILE A 19 -5.11 47.81 -32.29
N PHE A 20 -5.01 47.03 -31.19
CA PHE A 20 -4.02 47.28 -30.15
C PHE A 20 -2.58 47.17 -30.68
N LEU A 21 -2.28 46.08 -31.41
CA LEU A 21 -0.95 45.83 -32.02
C LEU A 21 -0.55 46.88 -33.04
N TYR A 22 -1.51 47.52 -33.72
CA TYR A 22 -1.29 48.51 -34.77
C TYR A 22 -0.95 49.92 -34.19
N ARG A 23 -1.11 50.14 -32.88
CA ARG A 23 -0.80 51.41 -32.21
C ARG A 23 0.68 51.63 -32.15
N SER A 24 1.17 52.83 -32.63
CA SER A 24 2.59 53.15 -32.64
C SER A 24 3.28 53.04 -31.26
N PRO A 25 2.66 53.46 -30.12
CA PRO A 25 3.30 53.28 -28.81
C PRO A 25 3.49 51.79 -28.43
N VAL A 26 2.60 50.89 -28.87
CA VAL A 26 2.70 49.46 -28.64
C VAL A 26 3.84 48.86 -29.46
N GLN A 27 3.95 49.23 -30.75
CA GLN A 27 5.04 48.76 -31.62
C GLN A 27 6.42 49.19 -31.10
N ILE A 28 6.54 50.43 -30.60
CA ILE A 28 7.80 50.92 -30.03
C ILE A 28 8.15 50.10 -28.79
N GLN A 29 7.21 49.83 -27.88
CA GLN A 29 7.44 49.00 -26.67
C GLN A 29 7.86 47.59 -27.06
N LEU A 30 7.19 46.96 -28.02
CA LEU A 30 7.54 45.62 -28.53
C LEU A 30 8.95 45.62 -29.14
N GLY A 31 9.32 46.67 -29.90
CA GLY A 31 10.67 46.85 -30.43
C GLY A 31 11.74 46.94 -29.33
N VAL A 32 11.49 47.75 -28.29
CA VAL A 32 12.38 47.89 -27.13
C VAL A 32 12.54 46.54 -26.40
N ILE A 33 11.44 45.79 -26.21
CA ILE A 33 11.48 44.47 -25.57
C ILE A 33 12.31 43.51 -26.44
N LEU A 34 12.09 43.45 -27.75
CA LEU A 34 12.82 42.57 -28.67
C LEU A 34 14.34 42.89 -28.63
N ILE A 35 14.72 44.17 -28.72
CA ILE A 35 16.11 44.58 -28.65
C ILE A 35 16.73 44.19 -27.29
N SER A 36 16.01 44.42 -26.20
CA SER A 36 16.44 44.06 -24.85
C SER A 36 16.72 42.57 -24.72
N ILE A 37 15.80 41.73 -25.24
CA ILE A 37 15.94 40.25 -25.21
C ILE A 37 17.13 39.81 -26.07
N LEU A 38 17.28 40.32 -27.27
CA LEU A 38 18.38 40.00 -28.16
C LEU A 38 19.75 40.36 -27.59
N VAL A 39 19.90 41.58 -27.09
CA VAL A 39 21.15 42.03 -26.47
C VAL A 39 21.44 41.25 -25.19
N GLY A 40 20.44 41.07 -24.32
CA GLY A 40 20.60 40.29 -23.11
C GLY A 40 20.95 38.83 -23.36
N HIS A 41 20.35 38.22 -24.42
CA HIS A 41 20.69 36.88 -24.82
C HIS A 41 22.13 36.78 -25.38
N SER A 42 22.53 37.71 -26.22
CA SER A 42 23.89 37.79 -26.79
C SER A 42 24.93 37.93 -25.70
N LEU A 43 24.65 38.79 -24.71
CA LEU A 43 25.53 39.01 -23.55
C LEU A 43 25.64 37.74 -22.68
N SER A 44 24.50 37.12 -22.38
CA SER A 44 24.43 35.84 -21.64
C SER A 44 25.24 34.74 -22.35
N TYR A 45 25.09 34.61 -23.70
CA TYR A 45 25.82 33.66 -24.50
C TYR A 45 27.36 33.92 -24.48
N TRP A 46 27.75 35.17 -24.64
CA TRP A 46 29.17 35.57 -24.63
C TRP A 46 29.83 35.30 -23.28
N VAL A 47 29.16 35.68 -22.16
CA VAL A 47 29.63 35.39 -20.79
C VAL A 47 29.69 33.88 -20.54
N GLY A 48 28.66 33.13 -20.95
CA GLY A 48 28.64 31.65 -20.80
C GLY A 48 29.76 30.96 -21.57
N LYS A 49 30.07 31.44 -22.79
CA LYS A 49 31.20 30.94 -23.60
C LYS A 49 32.54 31.20 -22.90
N LYS A 50 32.72 32.38 -22.34
CA LYS A 50 33.93 32.77 -21.60
C LYS A 50 34.11 31.97 -20.30
N ILE A 51 33.01 31.72 -19.56
CA ILE A 51 33.04 30.89 -18.36
C ILE A 51 33.40 29.43 -18.71
N LYS A 52 32.79 28.85 -19.75
CA LYS A 52 33.13 27.48 -20.18
C LYS A 52 34.58 27.33 -20.63
N ALA A 53 35.15 28.37 -21.27
CA ALA A 53 36.52 28.37 -21.67
C ALA A 53 37.50 28.44 -20.49
N ASN A 54 37.18 29.23 -19.46
CA ASN A 54 38.03 29.44 -18.28
C ASN A 54 37.87 28.31 -17.25
N PHE A 55 36.71 27.63 -17.23
CA PHE A 55 36.37 26.58 -16.28
C PHE A 55 35.89 25.30 -16.98
N PRO A 56 36.80 24.55 -17.67
CA PRO A 56 36.41 23.36 -18.42
C PRO A 56 35.80 22.24 -17.54
N GLN A 57 36.17 22.19 -16.26
CA GLN A 57 35.63 21.25 -15.28
C GLN A 57 34.11 21.45 -15.06
N LEU A 58 33.55 22.63 -15.30
CA LEU A 58 32.11 22.86 -15.22
C LEU A 58 31.34 21.98 -16.21
N ALA A 59 31.84 21.83 -17.43
CA ALA A 59 31.23 21.01 -18.45
C ALA A 59 31.24 19.50 -18.04
N VAL A 60 32.33 19.07 -17.44
CA VAL A 60 32.49 17.70 -16.92
C VAL A 60 31.53 17.44 -15.76
N ASN A 61 31.48 18.34 -14.78
CA ASN A 61 30.59 18.23 -13.63
C ASN A 61 29.10 18.25 -14.02
N LEU A 62 28.71 19.04 -15.00
CA LEU A 62 27.35 19.05 -15.55
C LEU A 62 26.99 17.77 -16.30
N ALA A 63 28.00 17.01 -16.76
CA ALA A 63 27.80 15.72 -17.44
C ALA A 63 27.84 14.51 -16.51
N GLN A 64 28.35 14.66 -15.27
CA GLN A 64 28.54 13.57 -14.33
C GLN A 64 27.30 13.15 -13.51
N GLU A 65 26.12 13.73 -13.80
CA GLU A 65 24.83 13.36 -13.16
C GLU A 65 24.79 13.50 -11.62
N THR A 66 25.80 14.14 -11.01
CA THR A 66 25.91 14.36 -9.56
C THR A 66 25.30 15.68 -9.13
N THR A 67 25.15 15.88 -7.82
CA THR A 67 24.77 17.19 -7.27
C THR A 67 25.86 18.24 -7.53
N LEU A 68 25.48 19.49 -7.82
CA LEU A 68 26.42 20.59 -8.00
C LEU A 68 26.89 21.16 -6.66
N ALA A 69 28.20 21.36 -6.52
CA ALA A 69 28.71 22.19 -5.41
C ALA A 69 28.26 23.65 -5.56
N PRO A 70 28.11 24.44 -4.45
CA PRO A 70 27.62 25.81 -4.49
C PRO A 70 28.38 26.71 -5.45
N TYR A 71 29.69 26.54 -5.54
CA TYR A 71 30.55 27.28 -6.47
C TYR A 71 30.13 27.08 -7.94
N TRP A 72 29.84 25.85 -8.36
CA TRP A 72 29.43 25.54 -9.73
C TRP A 72 28.02 26.03 -10.02
N CYS A 73 27.12 26.05 -9.05
CA CYS A 73 25.79 26.67 -9.18
C CYS A 73 25.90 28.16 -9.46
N GLY A 74 26.80 28.87 -8.76
CA GLY A 74 27.07 30.28 -9.03
C GLY A 74 27.52 30.49 -10.46
N LEU A 75 28.49 29.71 -10.95
CA LEU A 75 29.01 29.84 -12.33
C LEU A 75 27.96 29.56 -13.41
N VAL A 76 27.01 28.66 -13.15
CA VAL A 76 25.88 28.38 -14.07
C VAL A 76 24.89 29.55 -14.11
N LEU A 77 24.69 30.26 -13.01
CA LEU A 77 23.75 31.39 -12.91
C LEU A 77 24.31 32.69 -13.49
N ILE A 78 25.63 32.93 -13.42
CA ILE A 78 26.24 34.18 -13.88
C ILE A 78 25.82 34.62 -15.26
N PRO A 79 25.80 33.78 -16.32
CA PRO A 79 25.36 34.19 -17.65
C PRO A 79 23.91 34.68 -17.68
N ASP A 80 23.01 33.97 -16.96
CA ASP A 80 21.60 34.37 -16.88
C ASP A 80 21.43 35.66 -16.08
N LEU A 81 22.15 35.84 -14.97
CA LEU A 81 22.11 37.07 -14.16
C LEU A 81 22.63 38.26 -14.93
N VAL A 82 23.76 38.15 -15.63
CA VAL A 82 24.35 39.22 -16.40
C VAL A 82 23.47 39.60 -17.58
N GLY A 83 23.06 38.64 -18.40
CA GLY A 83 22.25 38.90 -19.59
C GLY A 83 20.85 39.41 -19.27
N ARG A 84 20.15 38.77 -18.34
CA ARG A 84 18.78 39.16 -17.96
C ARG A 84 18.77 40.37 -17.04
N GLY A 85 19.81 40.53 -16.17
CA GLY A 85 20.01 41.72 -15.36
C GLY A 85 20.20 42.97 -16.25
N PHE A 86 21.00 42.87 -17.32
CA PHE A 86 21.09 43.91 -18.33
C PHE A 86 19.74 44.24 -18.97
N SER A 87 18.99 43.21 -19.39
CA SER A 87 17.65 43.39 -19.96
C SER A 87 16.71 44.09 -18.97
N LEU A 88 16.76 43.79 -17.68
CA LEU A 88 15.96 44.45 -16.64
C LEU A 88 16.31 45.91 -16.51
N ILE A 89 17.59 46.23 -16.42
CA ILE A 89 18.07 47.64 -16.32
C ILE A 89 17.62 48.43 -17.55
N PHE A 90 17.81 47.84 -18.74
CA PHE A 90 17.45 48.48 -20.00
C PHE A 90 15.92 48.73 -20.09
N LEU A 91 15.10 47.73 -19.78
CA LEU A 91 13.64 47.91 -19.80
C LEU A 91 13.15 48.91 -18.76
N ASN A 92 13.70 48.90 -17.55
CA ASN A 92 13.35 49.90 -16.52
C ASN A 92 13.70 51.33 -16.95
N LEU A 93 14.86 51.52 -17.59
CA LEU A 93 15.25 52.82 -18.15
C LEU A 93 14.25 53.33 -19.18
N PHE A 94 13.85 52.46 -20.14
CA PHE A 94 12.85 52.82 -21.15
C PHE A 94 11.46 53.03 -20.53
N GLN A 95 11.07 52.22 -19.55
CA GLN A 95 9.79 52.40 -18.84
C GLN A 95 9.73 53.81 -18.20
N ASN A 96 10.78 54.21 -17.50
CA ASN A 96 10.88 55.53 -16.89
C ASN A 96 10.84 56.67 -17.94
N LEU A 97 11.50 56.47 -19.08
CA LEU A 97 11.46 57.43 -20.22
C LEU A 97 10.03 57.53 -20.78
N PHE A 98 9.33 56.42 -20.95
CA PHE A 98 7.93 56.42 -21.45
C PHE A 98 7.00 57.18 -20.45
N ILE A 99 7.14 56.90 -19.15
CA ILE A 99 6.34 57.56 -18.11
C ILE A 99 6.64 59.06 -18.06
N SER A 100 7.90 59.47 -18.18
CA SER A 100 8.30 60.88 -18.17
C SER A 100 7.76 61.66 -19.39
N GLN A 101 7.52 61.00 -20.50
CA GLN A 101 6.89 61.56 -21.71
C GLN A 101 5.34 61.47 -21.67
N GLY A 102 4.76 60.97 -20.59
CA GLY A 102 3.30 60.78 -20.46
C GLY A 102 2.75 59.61 -21.30
N TRP A 103 3.61 58.70 -21.77
CA TRP A 103 3.20 57.55 -22.58
C TRP A 103 2.84 56.35 -21.71
N ILE A 104 1.88 55.54 -22.19
CA ILE A 104 1.50 54.32 -21.50
C ILE A 104 2.61 53.27 -21.64
N ALA A 105 3.11 52.74 -20.51
CA ALA A 105 4.22 51.79 -20.44
C ALA A 105 3.79 50.40 -19.95
N GLY A 106 2.53 49.99 -20.11
CA GLY A 106 1.97 48.77 -19.53
C GLY A 106 2.64 47.48 -20.04
N ILE A 107 2.99 47.41 -21.34
CA ILE A 107 3.66 46.23 -21.91
C ILE A 107 5.09 46.07 -21.37
N LEU A 108 5.80 47.20 -21.18
CA LEU A 108 7.14 47.19 -20.57
C LEU A 108 7.09 46.71 -19.12
N ALA A 109 6.06 47.12 -18.36
CA ALA A 109 5.88 46.63 -16.98
C ALA A 109 5.68 45.13 -16.91
N ILE A 110 4.85 44.58 -17.80
CA ILE A 110 4.63 43.11 -17.90
C ILE A 110 5.93 42.41 -18.29
N ALA A 111 6.68 42.92 -19.28
CA ALA A 111 7.96 42.33 -19.68
C ALA A 111 8.99 42.34 -18.53
N ILE A 112 9.04 43.39 -17.72
CA ILE A 112 9.88 43.45 -16.53
C ILE A 112 9.47 42.41 -15.51
N ASN A 113 8.17 42.28 -15.23
CA ASN A 113 7.66 41.26 -14.30
C ASN A 113 7.98 39.82 -14.78
N LEU A 114 7.79 39.55 -16.05
CA LEU A 114 8.13 38.25 -16.66
C LEU A 114 9.65 37.96 -16.56
N LEU A 115 10.50 38.94 -16.73
CA LEU A 115 11.96 38.78 -16.54
C LEU A 115 12.31 38.48 -15.09
N TRP A 116 11.67 39.15 -14.13
CA TRP A 116 11.87 38.85 -12.71
C TRP A 116 11.45 37.44 -12.37
N VAL A 117 10.26 37.01 -12.82
CA VAL A 117 9.78 35.66 -12.61
C VAL A 117 10.70 34.64 -13.28
N TYR A 118 11.19 34.92 -14.49
CA TYR A 118 12.18 34.06 -15.15
C TYR A 118 13.47 33.92 -14.34
N LEU A 119 14.02 35.01 -13.79
CA LEU A 119 15.21 34.95 -12.94
C LEU A 119 14.99 34.15 -11.67
N PHE A 120 13.88 34.36 -10.97
CA PHE A 120 13.54 33.58 -9.79
C PHE A 120 13.41 32.09 -10.14
N TYR A 121 12.72 31.77 -11.24
CA TYR A 121 12.60 30.42 -11.73
C TYR A 121 13.99 29.80 -12.01
N ARG A 122 14.88 30.51 -12.67
CA ARG A 122 16.23 30.02 -12.99
C ARG A 122 17.07 29.81 -11.72
N ILE A 123 17.06 30.77 -10.81
CA ILE A 123 17.73 30.63 -9.52
C ILE A 123 17.22 29.41 -8.77
N PHE A 124 15.90 29.27 -8.70
CA PHE A 124 15.27 28.14 -8.02
C PHE A 124 15.69 26.78 -8.61
N VAL A 125 15.60 26.62 -9.93
CA VAL A 125 15.99 25.37 -10.62
C VAL A 125 17.47 25.03 -10.39
N VAL A 126 18.35 26.04 -10.44
CA VAL A 126 19.79 25.81 -10.20
C VAL A 126 20.07 25.50 -8.71
N CYS A 127 19.37 26.16 -7.78
CA CYS A 127 19.47 25.84 -6.35
C CYS A 127 19.03 24.42 -6.03
N LEU A 128 18.05 23.87 -6.75
CA LEU A 128 17.67 22.46 -6.58
C LEU A 128 18.82 21.49 -6.91
N CYS A 129 19.73 21.85 -7.82
CA CYS A 129 20.90 21.04 -8.14
C CYS A 129 21.91 20.91 -6.98
N LEU A 130 21.76 21.72 -5.90
CA LEU A 130 22.55 21.57 -4.68
C LEU A 130 22.11 20.34 -3.85
N PHE A 131 20.84 19.98 -3.93
CA PHE A 131 20.24 18.95 -3.10
C PHE A 131 19.86 17.68 -3.88
N ILE A 132 19.62 17.82 -5.19
CA ILE A 132 19.11 16.77 -6.05
C ILE A 132 20.05 16.56 -7.25
N PRO A 133 20.31 15.34 -7.70
CA PRO A 133 21.12 15.05 -8.89
C PRO A 133 20.62 15.81 -10.12
N ILE A 134 21.54 16.27 -10.95
CA ILE A 134 21.27 17.16 -12.10
C ILE A 134 20.23 16.57 -13.06
N ASP A 135 20.31 15.29 -13.34
CA ASP A 135 19.36 14.64 -14.28
C ASP A 135 17.95 14.63 -13.76
N ARG A 136 17.78 14.43 -12.46
CA ARG A 136 16.46 14.53 -11.83
C ARG A 136 15.91 15.94 -11.83
N VAL A 137 16.78 16.92 -11.60
CA VAL A 137 16.39 18.34 -11.73
C VAL A 137 15.99 18.65 -13.15
N LYS A 138 16.70 18.14 -14.18
CA LYS A 138 16.33 18.31 -15.58
C LYS A 138 14.95 17.69 -15.89
N GLU A 139 14.68 16.48 -15.40
CA GLU A 139 13.37 15.83 -15.56
C GLU A 139 12.27 16.63 -14.88
N CYS A 140 12.44 16.96 -13.58
CA CYS A 140 11.47 17.80 -12.84
C CYS A 140 11.27 19.17 -13.50
N ASN A 141 12.33 19.76 -14.02
CA ASN A 141 12.24 21.02 -14.74
C ASN A 141 11.42 20.89 -16.02
N LEU A 142 11.67 19.84 -16.81
CA LEU A 142 10.98 19.61 -18.09
C LEU A 142 9.48 19.34 -17.90
N TYR A 143 9.13 18.52 -16.94
CA TYR A 143 7.74 18.06 -16.77
C TYR A 143 6.93 18.85 -15.74
N PHE A 144 7.56 19.61 -14.83
CA PHE A 144 6.85 20.34 -13.78
C PHE A 144 7.08 21.85 -13.84
N PHE A 145 8.31 22.30 -13.61
CA PHE A 145 8.58 23.74 -13.46
C PHE A 145 8.44 24.52 -14.77
N LYS A 146 8.94 23.98 -15.88
CA LYS A 146 8.86 24.64 -17.18
C LYS A 146 7.42 24.79 -17.70
N PRO A 147 6.54 23.77 -17.64
CA PRO A 147 5.12 23.93 -17.99
C PRO A 147 4.41 24.98 -17.12
N ILE A 148 4.64 25.00 -15.81
CA ILE A 148 4.05 26.01 -14.90
C ILE A 148 4.52 27.41 -15.31
N PHE A 149 5.81 27.57 -15.56
CA PHE A 149 6.36 28.84 -16.04
C PHE A 149 5.75 29.28 -17.36
N ILE A 150 5.63 28.39 -18.33
CA ILE A 150 5.01 28.67 -19.64
C ILE A 150 3.53 29.07 -19.45
N LEU A 151 2.77 28.37 -18.61
CA LEU A 151 1.37 28.72 -18.31
C LEU A 151 1.26 30.11 -17.66
N TYR A 152 2.15 30.42 -16.74
CA TYR A 152 2.20 31.75 -16.14
C TYR A 152 2.49 32.84 -17.19
N VAL A 153 3.50 32.64 -18.04
CA VAL A 153 3.83 33.57 -19.14
C VAL A 153 2.65 33.73 -20.09
N LEU A 154 2.00 32.61 -20.46
CA LEU A 154 0.82 32.64 -21.34
C LEU A 154 -0.33 33.43 -20.72
N ARG A 155 -0.60 33.22 -19.42
CA ARG A 155 -1.61 33.97 -18.65
C ARG A 155 -1.33 35.48 -18.71
N GLU A 156 -0.11 35.90 -18.40
CA GLU A 156 0.28 37.32 -18.40
C GLU A 156 0.20 37.97 -19.80
N ILE A 157 0.57 37.20 -20.85
CA ILE A 157 0.41 37.68 -22.23
C ILE A 157 -1.05 37.78 -22.63
N LEU A 158 -1.87 36.75 -22.30
CA LEU A 158 -3.30 36.77 -22.64
C LEU A 158 -4.05 37.88 -21.90
N SER A 159 -3.67 38.19 -20.65
CA SER A 159 -4.31 39.27 -19.88
C SER A 159 -4.14 40.66 -20.49
N LEU A 160 -3.19 40.86 -21.42
CA LEU A 160 -3.04 42.10 -22.19
C LEU A 160 -4.16 42.30 -23.19
N PHE A 161 -4.76 41.23 -23.67
CA PHE A 161 -5.64 41.26 -24.83
C PHE A 161 -7.07 40.88 -24.50
N VAL A 162 -7.27 40.04 -23.49
CA VAL A 162 -8.57 39.45 -23.15
C VAL A 162 -8.78 39.56 -21.66
N ASP A 163 -10.00 39.93 -21.27
CA ASP A 163 -10.43 39.76 -19.90
C ASP A 163 -10.53 38.26 -19.59
N LEU A 164 -9.49 37.74 -18.91
CA LEU A 164 -9.37 36.31 -18.62
C LEU A 164 -10.53 35.82 -17.77
N ASP A 165 -11.05 36.65 -16.86
CA ASP A 165 -12.16 36.24 -15.99
C ASP A 165 -13.43 36.00 -16.80
N GLN A 166 -13.69 36.83 -17.82
CA GLN A 166 -14.82 36.65 -18.75
C GLN A 166 -14.57 35.42 -19.66
N LEU A 167 -13.36 35.25 -20.20
CA LEU A 167 -13.02 34.12 -21.04
C LEU A 167 -13.18 32.79 -20.31
N LEU A 168 -12.72 32.71 -19.07
CA LEU A 168 -12.80 31.47 -18.27
C LEU A 168 -14.24 31.11 -17.90
N GLN A 169 -15.17 32.07 -17.89
CA GLN A 169 -16.59 31.85 -17.62
C GLN A 169 -17.39 31.47 -18.89
N VAL A 170 -16.82 31.53 -20.08
CA VAL A 170 -17.51 31.13 -21.32
C VAL A 170 -17.90 29.66 -21.25
N VAL A 171 -19.20 29.40 -21.45
CA VAL A 171 -19.76 28.04 -21.46
C VAL A 171 -19.53 27.41 -22.81
N VAL A 172 -18.76 26.31 -22.87
CA VAL A 172 -18.47 25.56 -24.10
C VAL A 172 -19.61 24.63 -24.46
N ILE A 173 -20.11 23.90 -23.46
CA ILE A 173 -21.18 22.93 -23.62
C ILE A 173 -21.91 22.73 -22.28
N ASN A 174 -23.19 22.36 -22.34
CA ASN A 174 -23.91 21.91 -21.17
C ASN A 174 -23.86 20.39 -21.08
N LEU A 175 -23.19 19.88 -20.08
CA LEU A 175 -23.03 18.43 -19.88
C LEU A 175 -23.75 18.01 -18.59
N PHE A 176 -24.66 17.03 -18.69
CA PHE A 176 -25.44 16.51 -17.55
C PHE A 176 -26.14 17.59 -16.68
N GLY A 177 -26.61 18.69 -17.31
CA GLY A 177 -27.32 19.77 -16.62
C GLY A 177 -26.42 20.81 -15.96
N SER A 178 -25.10 20.75 -16.14
CA SER A 178 -24.12 21.73 -15.65
C SER A 178 -23.38 22.39 -16.79
N PRO A 179 -23.13 23.72 -16.72
CA PRO A 179 -22.38 24.44 -17.75
C PRO A 179 -20.87 24.10 -17.63
N LEU A 180 -20.33 23.50 -18.68
CA LEU A 180 -18.90 23.26 -18.79
C LEU A 180 -18.22 24.51 -19.34
N THR A 181 -17.46 25.21 -18.48
CA THR A 181 -16.77 26.44 -18.85
C THR A 181 -15.35 26.19 -19.35
N VAL A 182 -14.80 27.11 -20.14
CA VAL A 182 -13.40 27.08 -20.58
C VAL A 182 -12.45 26.99 -19.37
N GLY A 183 -12.76 27.73 -18.31
CA GLY A 183 -11.99 27.71 -17.08
C GLY A 183 -11.98 26.34 -16.39
N ALA A 184 -13.14 25.68 -16.30
CA ALA A 184 -13.25 24.36 -15.72
C ALA A 184 -12.43 23.32 -16.51
N ILE A 185 -12.46 23.37 -17.85
CA ILE A 185 -11.70 22.48 -18.72
C ILE A 185 -10.19 22.71 -18.52
N LEU A 186 -9.75 23.97 -18.56
CA LEU A 186 -8.32 24.31 -18.39
C LEU A 186 -7.80 23.91 -17.05
N ILE A 187 -8.50 24.27 -15.96
CA ILE A 187 -8.09 23.95 -14.60
C ILE A 187 -8.07 22.43 -14.37
N SER A 188 -9.07 21.71 -14.87
CA SER A 188 -9.12 20.25 -14.72
C SER A 188 -8.02 19.56 -15.52
N THR A 189 -7.76 19.97 -16.75
CA THR A 189 -6.73 19.35 -17.60
C THR A 189 -5.33 19.64 -17.09
N VAL A 190 -5.04 20.92 -16.83
CA VAL A 190 -3.73 21.34 -16.31
C VAL A 190 -3.53 20.84 -14.89
N GLY A 191 -4.56 20.91 -14.06
CA GLY A 191 -4.52 20.43 -12.68
C GLY A 191 -4.27 18.93 -12.61
N LEU A 192 -4.96 18.14 -13.43
CA LEU A 192 -4.73 16.69 -13.50
C LEU A 192 -3.32 16.35 -14.00
N TYR A 193 -2.82 17.08 -15.00
CA TYR A 193 -1.44 16.92 -15.46
C TYR A 193 -0.43 17.18 -14.34
N LEU A 194 -0.56 18.32 -13.65
CA LEU A 194 0.33 18.68 -12.55
C LEU A 194 0.21 17.70 -11.36
N TRP A 195 -1.01 17.22 -11.11
CA TRP A 195 -1.25 16.20 -10.09
C TRP A 195 -0.49 14.89 -10.40
N ILE A 196 -0.60 14.39 -11.64
CA ILE A 196 0.11 13.17 -12.06
C ILE A 196 1.63 13.36 -11.92
N VAL A 197 2.16 14.51 -12.32
CA VAL A 197 3.60 14.82 -12.16
C VAL A 197 3.99 14.89 -10.68
N ALA A 198 3.15 15.51 -9.84
CA ALA A 198 3.38 15.57 -8.40
C ALA A 198 3.36 14.17 -7.75
N VAL A 199 2.44 13.29 -8.17
CA VAL A 199 2.39 11.90 -7.71
C VAL A 199 3.66 11.13 -8.09
N ASN A 200 4.18 11.31 -9.32
CA ASN A 200 5.43 10.67 -9.74
C ASN A 200 6.64 11.16 -8.93
N ILE A 201 6.70 12.47 -8.63
CA ILE A 201 7.76 13.04 -7.76
C ILE A 201 7.63 12.49 -6.34
N PHE A 202 6.41 12.42 -5.80
CA PHE A 202 6.14 11.86 -4.47
C PHE A 202 6.53 10.39 -4.38
N GLU A 203 6.19 9.57 -5.38
CA GLU A 203 6.61 8.16 -5.47
C GLU A 203 8.13 8.02 -5.43
N TYR A 204 8.84 8.86 -6.20
CA TYR A 204 10.30 8.86 -6.21
C TYR A 204 10.91 9.23 -4.84
N ILE A 205 10.37 10.25 -4.17
CA ILE A 205 10.82 10.66 -2.84
C ILE A 205 10.59 9.52 -1.84
N LEU A 206 9.41 8.91 -1.84
CA LEU A 206 9.10 7.77 -0.97
C LEU A 206 10.05 6.59 -1.23
N TRP A 207 10.32 6.28 -2.49
CA TRP A 207 11.28 5.23 -2.87
C TRP A 207 12.65 5.48 -2.23
N GLN A 208 13.19 6.70 -2.36
CA GLN A 208 14.48 7.08 -1.80
C GLN A 208 14.51 6.95 -0.27
N ILE A 209 13.45 7.39 0.41
CA ILE A 209 13.35 7.32 1.87
C ILE A 209 13.31 5.86 2.33
N ILE A 210 12.46 5.03 1.70
CA ILE A 210 12.24 3.65 2.13
C ILE A 210 13.47 2.77 1.85
N VAL A 211 14.05 2.87 0.65
CA VAL A 211 15.21 2.05 0.27
C VAL A 211 16.43 2.37 1.13
N ASN A 212 16.62 3.64 1.49
CA ASN A 212 17.74 4.03 2.34
C ASN A 212 17.55 3.66 3.83
N SER A 213 16.29 3.45 4.26
CA SER A 213 15.96 3.24 5.68
C SER A 213 15.68 1.78 6.05
N THR A 214 15.41 0.90 5.08
CA THR A 214 14.93 -0.46 5.35
C THR A 214 15.69 -1.51 4.54
N LYS A 215 15.95 -2.67 5.18
CA LYS A 215 16.46 -3.89 4.52
C LYS A 215 15.31 -4.77 3.98
N LEU A 216 14.17 -4.18 3.65
CA LEU A 216 13.02 -4.90 3.13
C LEU A 216 13.26 -5.37 1.69
N ASP A 217 12.58 -6.44 1.30
CA ASP A 217 12.59 -6.94 -0.07
C ASP A 217 12.12 -5.85 -1.05
N SER A 218 12.95 -5.56 -2.04
CA SER A 218 12.72 -4.54 -3.06
C SER A 218 11.40 -4.75 -3.83
N GLY A 219 10.98 -6.01 -4.02
CA GLY A 219 9.73 -6.34 -4.70
C GLY A 219 8.49 -5.89 -3.94
N GLY A 220 8.45 -6.10 -2.62
CA GLY A 220 7.33 -5.67 -1.77
C GLY A 220 7.19 -4.15 -1.70
N ILE A 221 8.32 -3.42 -1.63
CA ILE A 221 8.34 -1.95 -1.64
C ILE A 221 7.79 -1.43 -2.97
N GLN A 222 8.26 -1.96 -4.09
CA GLN A 222 7.83 -1.53 -5.42
C GLN A 222 6.34 -1.77 -5.64
N ALA A 223 5.81 -2.93 -5.25
CA ALA A 223 4.38 -3.23 -5.34
C ALA A 223 3.54 -2.24 -4.51
N SER A 224 3.97 -1.91 -3.29
CA SER A 224 3.28 -0.96 -2.42
C SER A 224 3.25 0.45 -3.01
N LEU A 225 4.36 0.92 -3.58
CA LEU A 225 4.45 2.24 -4.23
C LEU A 225 3.56 2.32 -5.48
N ILE A 226 3.50 1.26 -6.29
CA ILE A 226 2.59 1.17 -7.44
C ILE A 226 1.13 1.30 -6.99
N LEU A 227 0.72 0.63 -5.92
CA LEU A 227 -0.64 0.74 -5.37
C LEU A 227 -0.95 2.16 -4.90
N ILE A 228 -0.03 2.79 -4.15
CA ILE A 228 -0.15 4.17 -3.70
C ILE A 228 -0.27 5.13 -4.90
N ARG A 229 0.56 4.94 -5.93
CA ARG A 229 0.51 5.74 -7.16
C ARG A 229 -0.85 5.67 -7.83
N TYR A 230 -1.36 4.46 -8.10
CA TYR A 230 -2.68 4.31 -8.73
C TYR A 230 -3.82 4.85 -7.87
N PHE A 231 -3.75 4.69 -6.55
CA PHE A 231 -4.72 5.28 -5.63
C PHE A 231 -4.72 6.81 -5.73
N LEU A 232 -3.55 7.45 -5.69
CA LEU A 232 -3.42 8.91 -5.79
C LEU A 232 -3.84 9.43 -7.18
N ILE A 233 -3.50 8.73 -8.28
CA ILE A 233 -3.94 9.10 -9.62
C ILE A 233 -5.47 9.02 -9.73
N THR A 234 -6.09 7.95 -9.23
CA THR A 234 -7.55 7.79 -9.22
C THR A 234 -8.22 8.90 -8.41
N LEU A 235 -7.67 9.22 -7.23
CA LEU A 235 -8.15 10.33 -6.41
C LEU A 235 -8.10 11.66 -7.19
N GLY A 236 -6.99 11.94 -7.89
CA GLY A 236 -6.87 13.11 -8.75
C GLY A 236 -7.90 13.15 -9.86
N ILE A 237 -8.12 12.03 -10.54
CA ILE A 237 -9.17 11.95 -11.58
C ILE A 237 -10.53 12.28 -10.99
N VAL A 238 -10.89 11.68 -9.85
CA VAL A 238 -12.16 11.93 -9.15
C VAL A 238 -12.33 13.42 -8.80
N LEU A 239 -11.29 14.05 -8.23
CA LEU A 239 -11.32 15.47 -7.84
C LEU A 239 -11.47 16.39 -9.04
N PHE A 240 -10.67 16.19 -10.11
CA PHE A 240 -10.70 17.08 -11.28
C PHE A 240 -11.92 16.86 -12.18
N VAL A 241 -12.43 15.63 -12.27
CA VAL A 241 -13.71 15.34 -12.94
C VAL A 241 -14.86 15.97 -12.15
N GLY A 242 -14.83 15.91 -10.82
CA GLY A 242 -15.79 16.63 -9.97
C GLY A 242 -15.78 18.14 -10.18
N TYR A 243 -14.59 18.73 -10.38
CA TYR A 243 -14.43 20.17 -10.68
C TYR A 243 -14.98 20.59 -12.05
N LEU A 244 -15.09 19.67 -13.02
CA LEU A 244 -15.69 19.93 -14.33
C LEU A 244 -17.19 20.31 -14.26
N GLY A 245 -17.80 20.30 -13.07
CA GLY A 245 -19.17 20.73 -12.86
C GLY A 245 -20.22 19.67 -13.18
N PHE A 246 -19.83 18.38 -13.13
CA PHE A 246 -20.84 17.31 -13.17
C PHE A 246 -21.84 17.48 -12.05
N ASN A 247 -23.12 17.23 -12.34
CA ASN A 247 -24.16 17.23 -11.33
C ASN A 247 -23.71 16.41 -10.12
N SER A 248 -23.63 17.06 -8.96
CA SER A 248 -23.14 16.46 -7.72
C SER A 248 -23.88 15.16 -7.36
N THR A 249 -25.15 15.07 -7.68
CA THR A 249 -25.96 13.86 -7.45
C THR A 249 -25.52 12.70 -8.35
N THR A 250 -25.30 12.95 -9.64
CA THR A 250 -24.83 11.92 -10.60
C THR A 250 -23.44 11.46 -10.24
N PHE A 251 -22.56 12.41 -9.89
CA PHE A 251 -21.19 12.11 -9.48
C PHE A 251 -21.17 11.29 -8.17
N ALA A 252 -21.98 11.69 -7.18
CA ALA A 252 -22.13 10.95 -5.93
C ALA A 252 -22.69 9.53 -6.14
N ALA A 253 -23.64 9.35 -7.06
CA ALA A 253 -24.20 8.04 -7.39
C ALA A 253 -23.13 7.10 -8.02
N ILE A 254 -22.34 7.62 -8.97
CA ILE A 254 -21.29 6.83 -9.64
C ILE A 254 -20.17 6.47 -8.63
N THR A 255 -19.66 7.47 -7.89
CA THR A 255 -18.59 7.23 -6.90
C THR A 255 -19.08 6.37 -5.75
N GLY A 256 -20.33 6.52 -5.31
CA GLY A 256 -20.96 5.67 -4.32
C GLY A 256 -21.06 4.22 -4.78
N GLY A 257 -21.57 3.98 -5.99
CA GLY A 257 -21.64 2.63 -6.58
C GLY A 257 -20.27 1.98 -6.73
N LEU A 258 -19.27 2.73 -7.21
CA LEU A 258 -17.88 2.26 -7.32
C LEU A 258 -17.28 1.93 -5.96
N SER A 259 -17.52 2.79 -4.95
CA SER A 259 -17.03 2.59 -3.59
C SER A 259 -17.60 1.32 -2.95
N VAL A 260 -18.89 1.04 -3.18
CA VAL A 260 -19.53 -0.21 -2.72
C VAL A 260 -18.89 -1.42 -3.40
N GLY A 261 -18.68 -1.37 -4.73
CA GLY A 261 -18.04 -2.45 -5.49
C GLY A 261 -16.62 -2.74 -4.99
N ILE A 262 -15.81 -1.69 -4.81
CA ILE A 262 -14.44 -1.81 -4.26
C ILE A 262 -14.49 -2.33 -2.82
N GLY A 263 -15.43 -1.84 -1.99
CA GLY A 263 -15.61 -2.28 -0.61
C GLY A 263 -15.90 -3.76 -0.50
N PHE A 264 -16.77 -4.31 -1.33
CA PHE A 264 -17.03 -5.75 -1.40
C PHE A 264 -15.81 -6.54 -1.90
N GLY A 265 -15.09 -6.02 -2.91
CA GLY A 265 -13.87 -6.67 -3.40
C GLY A 265 -12.73 -6.72 -2.39
N LEU A 266 -12.65 -5.75 -1.49
CA LEU A 266 -11.60 -5.67 -0.47
C LEU A 266 -12.02 -6.22 0.91
N LYS A 267 -13.28 -6.63 1.08
CA LYS A 267 -13.84 -7.09 2.36
C LYS A 267 -12.97 -8.14 3.05
N GLU A 268 -12.53 -9.17 2.32
CA GLU A 268 -11.73 -10.25 2.89
C GLU A 268 -10.33 -9.79 3.29
N VAL A 269 -9.74 -8.90 2.51
CA VAL A 269 -8.41 -8.33 2.81
C VAL A 269 -8.47 -7.55 4.11
N PHE A 270 -9.46 -6.67 4.26
CA PHE A 270 -9.69 -5.91 5.49
C PHE A 270 -10.01 -6.81 6.68
N SER A 271 -10.88 -7.81 6.49
CA SER A 271 -11.23 -8.75 7.56
C SER A 271 -9.99 -9.48 8.09
N ASN A 272 -9.16 -10.01 7.20
CA ASN A 272 -7.93 -10.70 7.60
C ASN A 272 -6.93 -9.77 8.29
N PHE A 273 -6.79 -8.52 7.81
CA PHE A 273 -5.92 -7.52 8.39
C PHE A 273 -6.37 -7.14 9.81
N ILE A 274 -7.63 -6.80 9.98
CA ILE A 274 -8.20 -6.44 11.28
C ILE A 274 -8.11 -7.62 12.25
N SER A 275 -8.45 -8.84 11.80
CA SER A 275 -8.32 -10.06 12.60
C SER A 275 -6.87 -10.29 13.05
N GLY A 276 -5.90 -10.05 12.17
CA GLY A 276 -4.48 -10.17 12.52
C GLY A 276 -4.05 -9.17 13.61
N ILE A 277 -4.52 -7.94 13.53
CA ILE A 277 -4.28 -6.93 14.57
C ILE A 277 -4.88 -7.39 15.91
N PHE A 278 -6.13 -7.84 15.91
CA PHE A 278 -6.79 -8.31 17.14
C PHE A 278 -6.08 -9.52 17.74
N LEU A 279 -5.70 -10.53 16.94
CA LEU A 279 -4.93 -11.69 17.43
C LEU A 279 -3.66 -11.27 18.15
N LEU A 280 -2.93 -10.30 17.59
CA LEU A 280 -1.69 -9.80 18.18
C LEU A 280 -1.92 -8.95 19.43
N PHE A 281 -3.00 -8.16 19.44
CA PHE A 281 -3.27 -7.22 20.53
C PHE A 281 -3.90 -7.91 21.75
N GLU A 282 -4.85 -8.82 21.51
CA GLU A 282 -5.59 -9.55 22.55
C GLU A 282 -4.75 -10.70 23.10
N GLY A 283 -3.82 -11.23 22.32
CA GLY A 283 -2.99 -12.37 22.70
C GLY A 283 -3.76 -13.66 22.95
N SER A 284 -4.95 -13.77 22.33
CA SER A 284 -5.81 -14.97 22.39
C SER A 284 -5.17 -16.19 21.75
N LEU A 285 -4.19 -15.97 20.86
CA LEU A 285 -3.38 -16.98 20.22
C LEU A 285 -1.92 -16.53 20.24
N ARG A 286 -0.99 -17.43 20.57
CA ARG A 286 0.44 -17.11 20.69
C ARG A 286 1.29 -18.11 19.92
N PRO A 287 2.45 -17.72 19.39
CA PRO A 287 3.44 -18.66 18.91
C PRO A 287 3.80 -19.70 19.97
N GLY A 288 3.79 -20.98 19.57
CA GLY A 288 3.97 -22.12 20.47
C GLY A 288 2.67 -22.70 21.06
N ASP A 289 1.51 -22.09 20.81
CA ASP A 289 0.23 -22.69 21.16
C ASP A 289 -0.10 -23.87 20.25
N ILE A 290 -0.71 -24.90 20.87
CA ILE A 290 -1.23 -26.06 20.14
C ILE A 290 -2.73 -25.91 20.02
N ILE A 291 -3.19 -25.87 18.80
CA ILE A 291 -4.60 -25.69 18.42
C ILE A 291 -5.08 -26.88 17.60
N GLU A 292 -6.36 -27.14 17.65
CA GLU A 292 -7.04 -28.05 16.73
C GLU A 292 -7.83 -27.23 15.73
N ILE A 293 -7.45 -27.33 14.45
CA ILE A 293 -8.11 -26.63 13.35
C ILE A 293 -8.29 -27.59 12.17
N GLY A 294 -9.51 -27.65 11.62
CA GLY A 294 -9.84 -28.59 10.56
C GLY A 294 -9.67 -30.06 10.97
N GLY A 295 -9.81 -30.39 12.27
CA GLY A 295 -9.65 -31.74 12.81
C GLY A 295 -8.18 -32.18 12.98
N GLU A 296 -7.22 -31.28 12.76
CA GLU A 296 -5.79 -31.56 12.93
C GLU A 296 -5.17 -30.72 14.03
N SER A 297 -4.36 -31.38 14.87
CA SER A 297 -3.58 -30.70 15.89
C SER A 297 -2.38 -30.00 15.24
N SER A 298 -2.22 -28.71 15.49
CA SER A 298 -1.19 -27.89 14.87
C SER A 298 -0.59 -26.92 15.89
N GLU A 299 0.71 -26.66 15.76
CA GLU A 299 1.43 -25.67 16.56
C GLU A 299 1.49 -24.32 15.82
N VAL A 300 1.14 -23.24 16.49
CA VAL A 300 1.26 -21.89 15.94
C VAL A 300 2.73 -21.49 15.85
N LYS A 301 3.24 -21.28 14.63
CA LYS A 301 4.64 -20.85 14.43
C LYS A 301 4.78 -19.34 14.36
N LYS A 302 3.90 -18.69 13.60
CA LYS A 302 4.00 -17.24 13.37
C LYS A 302 2.62 -16.65 13.08
N ILE A 303 2.32 -15.55 13.76
CA ILE A 303 1.16 -14.72 13.46
C ILE A 303 1.66 -13.53 12.64
N SER A 304 1.14 -13.38 11.41
CA SER A 304 1.44 -12.27 10.51
C SER A 304 0.18 -11.41 10.32
N ILE A 305 0.34 -10.27 9.67
CA ILE A 305 -0.73 -9.25 9.54
C ILE A 305 -2.03 -9.78 8.89
N ARG A 306 -1.95 -10.72 7.95
CA ARG A 306 -3.10 -11.27 7.20
C ARG A 306 -3.34 -12.76 7.38
N ALA A 307 -2.34 -13.48 7.85
CA ALA A 307 -2.39 -14.93 7.95
C ALA A 307 -1.47 -15.43 9.07
N THR A 308 -1.85 -16.55 9.68
CA THR A 308 -1.08 -17.25 10.70
C THR A 308 -0.52 -18.53 10.10
N THR A 309 0.78 -18.77 10.32
CA THR A 309 1.44 -20.02 9.92
C THR A 309 1.39 -20.99 11.08
N VAL A 310 0.84 -22.17 10.83
CA VAL A 310 0.78 -23.26 11.80
C VAL A 310 1.49 -24.49 11.24
N GLN A 311 2.09 -25.28 12.11
CA GLN A 311 2.74 -26.55 11.76
C GLN A 311 1.92 -27.72 12.26
N VAL A 312 1.49 -28.60 11.35
CA VAL A 312 0.72 -29.80 11.67
C VAL A 312 1.60 -30.78 12.44
N THR A 313 1.16 -31.20 13.63
CA THR A 313 1.96 -32.06 14.51
C THR A 313 2.14 -33.49 14.00
N ARG A 314 1.28 -33.94 13.08
CA ARG A 314 1.27 -35.30 12.55
C ARG A 314 2.38 -35.54 11.53
N ASP A 315 2.59 -34.62 10.58
CA ASP A 315 3.45 -34.79 9.41
C ASP A 315 4.46 -33.65 9.21
N ASN A 316 4.49 -32.71 10.15
CA ASN A 316 5.38 -31.54 10.13
C ASN A 316 5.14 -30.57 8.97
N SER A 317 4.02 -30.67 8.25
CA SER A 317 3.66 -29.74 7.19
C SER A 317 3.25 -28.39 7.74
N GLU A 318 3.53 -27.31 6.99
CA GLU A 318 3.08 -25.97 7.33
C GLU A 318 1.79 -25.61 6.61
N LYS A 319 0.85 -25.02 7.35
CA LYS A 319 -0.39 -24.45 6.82
C LYS A 319 -0.41 -22.94 7.06
N ILE A 320 -0.78 -22.19 6.02
CA ILE A 320 -1.00 -20.74 6.09
C ILE A 320 -2.50 -20.51 6.17
N ILE A 321 -2.98 -20.04 7.30
CA ILE A 321 -4.39 -19.88 7.60
C ILE A 321 -4.73 -18.38 7.63
N PRO A 322 -5.72 -17.91 6.84
CA PRO A 322 -6.21 -16.54 6.92
C PRO A 322 -6.67 -16.18 8.34
N ASN A 323 -6.26 -15.02 8.85
CA ASN A 323 -6.52 -14.66 10.25
C ASN A 323 -8.00 -14.58 10.61
N GLN A 324 -8.85 -14.20 9.66
CA GLN A 324 -10.29 -14.11 9.87
C GLN A 324 -10.91 -15.46 10.32
N ILE A 325 -10.32 -16.61 9.96
CA ILE A 325 -10.82 -17.94 10.34
C ILE A 325 -10.82 -18.10 11.85
N PHE A 326 -9.83 -17.56 12.55
CA PHE A 326 -9.72 -17.62 14.01
C PHE A 326 -10.79 -16.80 14.76
N PHE A 327 -11.56 -15.94 14.05
CA PHE A 327 -12.69 -15.17 14.60
C PHE A 327 -14.05 -15.68 14.15
N THR A 328 -14.10 -16.36 13.02
CA THR A 328 -15.38 -16.82 12.42
C THR A 328 -15.69 -18.28 12.71
N GLN A 329 -14.69 -19.04 13.19
CA GLN A 329 -14.85 -20.45 13.51
C GLN A 329 -14.49 -20.70 14.99
N GLU A 330 -15.08 -21.75 15.55
CA GLU A 330 -14.70 -22.25 16.85
C GLU A 330 -13.27 -22.80 16.81
N LEU A 331 -12.45 -22.32 17.72
CA LEU A 331 -11.05 -22.72 17.86
C LEU A 331 -10.86 -23.46 19.18
N LYS A 332 -10.40 -24.71 19.12
CA LYS A 332 -10.01 -25.46 20.30
C LYS A 332 -8.52 -25.31 20.54
N THR A 333 -8.15 -24.64 21.64
CA THR A 333 -6.76 -24.58 22.11
C THR A 333 -6.49 -25.65 23.14
N MET A 334 -5.30 -26.29 23.04
CA MET A 334 -4.83 -27.30 23.99
C MET A 334 -3.79 -26.76 24.94
N THR A 335 -3.39 -25.49 24.81
CA THR A 335 -2.30 -24.87 25.58
C THR A 335 -2.67 -23.50 26.14
N GLY A 336 -3.96 -23.15 26.15
CA GLY A 336 -4.43 -21.82 26.56
C GLY A 336 -4.06 -21.48 28.01
N SER A 337 -4.97 -21.68 28.93
CA SER A 337 -4.74 -21.43 30.38
C SER A 337 -4.01 -22.58 31.08
N ASP A 338 -4.15 -23.82 30.57
CA ASP A 338 -3.52 -25.02 31.09
C ASP A 338 -2.99 -25.87 29.93
N ARG A 339 -1.76 -26.33 30.05
CA ARG A 339 -1.10 -27.19 29.06
C ARG A 339 -1.35 -28.67 29.29
N ARG A 340 -1.89 -29.02 30.46
CA ARG A 340 -2.19 -30.40 30.79
C ARG A 340 -3.34 -30.93 29.94
N VAL A 341 -3.17 -32.14 29.41
CA VAL A 341 -4.15 -32.77 28.54
C VAL A 341 -4.58 -34.11 29.13
N ARG A 342 -5.88 -34.31 29.19
CA ARG A 342 -6.48 -35.59 29.56
C ARG A 342 -6.54 -36.51 28.35
N LYS A 343 -6.07 -37.78 28.53
CA LYS A 343 -6.17 -38.86 27.53
C LYS A 343 -6.82 -40.07 28.18
N SER A 344 -7.62 -40.81 27.42
CA SER A 344 -8.23 -42.05 27.89
C SER A 344 -7.94 -43.23 26.95
N LEU A 345 -7.93 -44.42 27.51
CA LEU A 345 -7.79 -45.71 26.87
C LEU A 345 -8.81 -46.67 27.44
N ILE A 346 -9.52 -47.42 26.61
CA ILE A 346 -10.43 -48.46 27.03
C ILE A 346 -9.72 -49.79 26.93
N VAL A 347 -9.81 -50.58 28.00
CA VAL A 347 -9.25 -51.96 28.10
C VAL A 347 -10.34 -52.91 28.53
N GLY A 348 -10.51 -54.01 27.79
CA GLY A 348 -11.45 -55.09 28.10
C GLY A 348 -10.73 -56.30 28.72
N VAL A 349 -11.30 -56.88 29.76
CA VAL A 349 -10.80 -58.11 30.39
C VAL A 349 -11.91 -59.14 30.49
N SER A 350 -11.53 -60.44 30.72
CA SER A 350 -12.49 -61.53 30.87
C SER A 350 -13.49 -61.30 32.02
N TYR A 351 -14.70 -61.80 31.90
CA TYR A 351 -15.74 -61.80 32.93
C TYR A 351 -15.33 -62.53 34.22
N ASP A 352 -14.30 -63.40 34.16
CA ASP A 352 -13.75 -64.10 35.31
C ASP A 352 -12.89 -63.26 36.19
N CYS A 353 -12.58 -62.02 35.79
CA CYS A 353 -11.77 -61.08 36.57
C CYS A 353 -12.58 -60.34 37.62
N ASP A 354 -12.02 -60.14 38.78
CA ASP A 354 -12.56 -59.29 39.83
C ASP A 354 -12.37 -57.82 39.46
N PRO A 355 -13.46 -57.04 39.25
CA PRO A 355 -13.37 -55.65 38.83
C PRO A 355 -12.57 -54.75 39.80
N GLN A 356 -12.66 -54.99 41.11
CA GLN A 356 -11.99 -54.20 42.13
C GLN A 356 -10.46 -54.38 42.03
N LYS A 357 -10.02 -55.60 41.90
CA LYS A 357 -8.60 -55.93 41.70
C LYS A 357 -8.04 -55.36 40.37
N MET A 358 -8.88 -55.37 39.35
CA MET A 358 -8.48 -54.84 38.04
C MET A 358 -8.22 -53.32 38.14
N ILE A 359 -9.06 -52.59 38.82
CA ILE A 359 -8.86 -51.16 39.07
C ILE A 359 -7.50 -50.90 39.74
N GLU A 360 -7.18 -51.65 40.81
CA GLU A 360 -5.90 -51.54 41.53
C GLU A 360 -4.69 -51.81 40.64
N ILE A 361 -4.75 -52.90 39.85
CA ILE A 361 -3.67 -53.29 38.95
C ILE A 361 -3.43 -52.22 37.88
N LEU A 362 -4.51 -51.71 37.28
CA LEU A 362 -4.41 -50.72 36.22
C LEU A 362 -3.89 -49.36 36.78
N LEU A 363 -4.31 -48.97 37.97
CA LEU A 363 -3.78 -47.81 38.67
C LEU A 363 -2.29 -47.96 38.97
N GLU A 364 -1.84 -49.13 39.47
CA GLU A 364 -0.43 -49.39 39.71
C GLU A 364 0.43 -49.23 38.47
N ILE A 365 -0.04 -49.70 37.33
CA ILE A 365 0.65 -49.56 36.01
C ILE A 365 0.79 -48.09 35.66
N ILE A 366 -0.28 -47.32 35.78
CA ILE A 366 -0.29 -45.92 35.35
C ILE A 366 0.60 -45.06 36.26
N TYR A 367 0.58 -45.26 37.57
CA TYR A 367 1.42 -44.55 38.52
C TYR A 367 2.92 -44.80 38.31
N LYS A 368 3.30 -45.95 37.75
CA LYS A 368 4.70 -46.25 37.42
C LYS A 368 5.22 -45.57 36.16
N HIS A 369 4.31 -45.09 35.29
CA HIS A 369 4.72 -44.46 34.05
C HIS A 369 5.28 -43.02 34.26
N PRO A 370 6.53 -42.69 33.86
CA PRO A 370 7.20 -41.46 34.25
C PRO A 370 6.58 -40.18 33.66
N GLU A 371 5.83 -40.28 32.55
CA GLU A 371 5.26 -39.11 31.88
C GLU A 371 3.78 -38.87 32.24
N THR A 372 3.18 -39.69 33.11
CA THR A 372 1.83 -39.42 33.67
C THR A 372 1.92 -38.51 34.88
N LEU A 373 0.98 -37.57 34.98
CA LEU A 373 0.89 -36.68 36.14
C LEU A 373 0.19 -37.36 37.29
N ASN A 374 0.67 -37.06 38.53
CA ASN A 374 0.03 -37.49 39.78
C ASN A 374 -1.02 -36.48 40.29
N ASP A 375 -0.97 -35.25 39.80
CA ASP A 375 -1.95 -34.19 40.05
C ASP A 375 -2.27 -33.45 38.74
N PRO A 376 -3.51 -33.54 38.23
CA PRO A 376 -4.60 -34.36 38.72
C PRO A 376 -4.29 -35.86 38.64
N ALA A 377 -4.78 -36.60 39.66
CA ALA A 377 -4.55 -38.04 39.73
C ALA A 377 -5.17 -38.82 38.56
N PRO A 378 -4.48 -39.84 38.06
CA PRO A 378 -5.07 -40.74 37.09
C PRO A 378 -6.25 -41.51 37.68
N THR A 379 -7.21 -41.89 36.86
CA THR A 379 -8.40 -42.65 37.30
C THR A 379 -8.61 -43.86 36.43
N VAL A 380 -9.12 -44.94 37.02
CA VAL A 380 -9.62 -46.12 36.34
C VAL A 380 -11.05 -46.32 36.72
N SER A 381 -11.93 -46.41 35.75
CA SER A 381 -13.35 -46.58 35.96
C SER A 381 -13.83 -47.84 35.21
N PHE A 382 -14.59 -48.69 35.91
CA PHE A 382 -15.36 -49.74 35.23
C PHE A 382 -16.57 -49.09 34.54
N ILE A 383 -16.64 -49.14 33.22
CA ILE A 383 -17.59 -48.36 32.44
C ILE A 383 -18.73 -49.19 31.85
N ASN A 384 -18.48 -50.46 31.55
CA ASN A 384 -19.50 -51.27 30.85
C ASN A 384 -19.26 -52.77 31.01
N PHE A 385 -20.39 -53.53 30.99
CA PHE A 385 -20.39 -54.95 30.73
C PHE A 385 -20.51 -55.11 29.21
N GLY A 386 -19.38 -55.33 28.51
CA GLY A 386 -19.30 -55.47 27.07
C GLY A 386 -19.82 -56.83 26.59
N GLU A 387 -19.92 -57.01 25.26
CA GLU A 387 -20.42 -58.27 24.67
C GLU A 387 -19.57 -59.49 25.05
N SER A 388 -18.28 -59.29 25.32
CA SER A 388 -17.34 -60.38 25.63
C SER A 388 -16.33 -59.98 26.69
N SER A 389 -16.40 -58.78 27.27
CA SER A 389 -15.43 -58.23 28.19
C SER A 389 -16.03 -57.32 29.26
N LEU A 390 -15.36 -57.21 30.40
CA LEU A 390 -15.57 -56.14 31.35
C LEU A 390 -14.69 -54.95 30.89
N ASP A 391 -15.33 -53.79 30.58
CA ASP A 391 -14.64 -52.67 29.98
C ASP A 391 -14.25 -51.63 31.06
N PHE A 392 -12.95 -51.23 31.06
CA PHE A 392 -12.39 -50.25 31.98
C PHE A 392 -11.87 -49.06 31.15
N GLU A 393 -12.26 -47.83 31.54
CA GLU A 393 -11.67 -46.63 31.00
C GLU A 393 -10.54 -46.17 31.93
N ILE A 394 -9.36 -46.09 31.40
CA ILE A 394 -8.15 -45.55 32.00
C ILE A 394 -8.05 -44.11 31.58
N THR A 395 -7.96 -43.19 32.54
CA THR A 395 -7.79 -41.78 32.21
C THR A 395 -6.49 -41.29 32.88
N VAL A 396 -5.64 -40.66 32.07
CA VAL A 396 -4.35 -40.07 32.51
C VAL A 396 -4.27 -38.61 32.12
N TRP A 397 -3.54 -37.87 32.92
CA TRP A 397 -3.18 -36.50 32.62
C TRP A 397 -1.72 -36.44 32.21
N LEU A 398 -1.46 -35.69 31.09
CA LEU A 398 -0.14 -35.46 30.52
C LEU A 398 0.22 -33.99 30.63
N ALA A 399 1.48 -33.65 30.87
CA ALA A 399 1.96 -32.28 31.00
C ALA A 399 1.85 -31.46 29.70
N THR A 400 1.81 -32.15 28.56
CA THR A 400 1.74 -31.52 27.24
C THR A 400 0.92 -32.38 26.26
N PRO A 401 0.20 -31.77 25.32
CA PRO A 401 -0.52 -32.52 24.27
C PRO A 401 0.41 -33.25 23.29
N ILE A 402 1.68 -32.86 23.23
CA ILE A 402 2.68 -33.47 22.34
C ILE A 402 3.10 -34.84 22.88
N GLY A 403 3.19 -35.83 22.01
CA GLY A 403 3.62 -37.17 22.39
C GLY A 403 2.53 -38.05 23.04
N GLY A 404 1.33 -37.53 23.24
CA GLY A 404 0.25 -38.27 23.89
C GLY A 404 -0.07 -39.63 23.27
N LYS A 405 0.02 -39.78 21.92
CA LYS A 405 -0.18 -41.07 21.25
C LYS A 405 0.90 -42.11 21.63
N ARG A 406 2.17 -41.67 21.73
CA ARG A 406 3.29 -42.51 22.14
C ARG A 406 3.12 -42.99 23.57
N ILE A 407 2.82 -42.09 24.48
CA ILE A 407 2.60 -42.41 25.90
C ILE A 407 1.46 -43.38 26.08
N MET A 408 0.32 -43.19 25.40
CA MET A 408 -0.81 -44.09 25.47
C MET A 408 -0.47 -45.50 24.90
N SER A 409 0.37 -45.58 23.84
CA SER A 409 0.87 -46.82 23.31
C SER A 409 1.82 -47.53 24.30
N GLU A 410 2.70 -46.83 24.98
CA GLU A 410 3.59 -47.38 25.99
C GLU A 410 2.81 -47.93 27.18
N ILE A 411 1.80 -47.19 27.65
CA ILE A 411 0.86 -47.69 28.70
C ILE A 411 0.13 -48.97 28.24
N ALA A 412 -0.39 -49.00 27.01
CA ALA A 412 -1.07 -50.16 26.47
C ALA A 412 -0.15 -51.40 26.40
N CYS A 413 1.12 -51.21 25.99
CA CYS A 413 2.10 -52.30 25.97
C CYS A 413 2.42 -52.79 27.39
N GLU A 414 2.53 -51.88 28.36
CA GLU A 414 2.78 -52.24 29.75
C GLU A 414 1.59 -53.01 30.37
N ILE A 415 0.37 -52.57 30.06
CA ILE A 415 -0.85 -53.28 30.44
C ILE A 415 -0.84 -54.72 29.89
N TRP A 416 -0.52 -54.88 28.61
CA TRP A 416 -0.45 -56.21 27.99
C TRP A 416 0.60 -57.07 28.68
N ARG A 417 1.79 -56.53 29.02
CA ARG A 417 2.87 -57.26 29.71
C ARG A 417 2.43 -57.72 31.10
N VAL A 418 1.85 -56.80 31.90
CA VAL A 418 1.40 -57.11 33.26
C VAL A 418 0.24 -58.11 33.27
N PHE A 419 -0.65 -58.01 32.27
CA PHE A 419 -1.76 -58.98 32.12
C PHE A 419 -1.24 -60.39 31.82
N ALA A 420 -0.22 -60.50 30.95
CA ALA A 420 0.43 -61.80 30.70
C ALA A 420 1.12 -62.36 31.94
N GLU A 421 1.81 -61.54 32.74
CA GLU A 421 2.49 -61.95 33.97
C GLU A 421 1.50 -62.39 35.09
N LYS A 422 0.33 -61.73 35.17
CA LYS A 422 -0.68 -62.01 36.19
C LYS A 422 -1.77 -63.01 35.69
N ASN A 423 -1.61 -63.59 34.49
CA ASN A 423 -2.57 -64.50 33.88
C ASN A 423 -3.99 -63.88 33.75
N ILE A 424 -4.05 -62.56 33.43
CA ILE A 424 -5.32 -61.87 33.16
C ILE A 424 -5.61 -62.05 31.68
N GLU A 425 -6.76 -62.61 31.34
CA GLU A 425 -7.17 -62.89 29.98
C GLU A 425 -7.79 -61.66 29.31
N ILE A 426 -7.33 -61.33 28.11
CA ILE A 426 -7.99 -60.41 27.20
C ILE A 426 -8.87 -61.28 26.30
N PRO A 427 -10.19 -61.25 26.43
CA PRO A 427 -11.05 -62.25 25.83
C PRO A 427 -11.16 -62.00 24.31
N TYR A 428 -11.18 -63.11 23.58
CA TYR A 428 -11.66 -63.09 22.19
C TYR A 428 -13.18 -62.95 22.15
N PRO A 429 -13.78 -62.51 21.01
CA PRO A 429 -15.24 -62.50 20.89
C PRO A 429 -15.85 -63.83 21.21
N GLN A 430 -16.70 -63.88 22.26
CA GLN A 430 -17.39 -65.06 22.74
C GLN A 430 -18.73 -65.22 21.99
N ARG A 431 -19.11 -66.48 21.69
CA ARG A 431 -20.41 -66.76 21.07
C ARG A 431 -20.98 -68.06 21.66
N ASP A 432 -22.17 -67.98 22.22
CA ASP A 432 -22.94 -69.15 22.62
C ASP A 432 -23.59 -69.80 21.40
N LEU A 433 -23.21 -71.03 21.14
CA LEU A 433 -23.77 -71.80 20.04
C LEU A 433 -24.86 -72.76 20.53
N HIS A 434 -26.11 -72.45 20.23
CA HIS A 434 -27.21 -73.38 20.47
C HIS A 434 -27.42 -74.33 19.27
N ILE A 435 -26.87 -75.53 19.34
CA ILE A 435 -27.05 -76.57 18.27
C ILE A 435 -28.39 -77.15 18.40
N ARG A 436 -29.33 -76.84 17.47
CA ARG A 436 -30.71 -77.33 17.46
C ARG A 436 -30.86 -78.68 16.76
N SER A 437 -29.92 -79.11 15.93
CA SER A 437 -29.90 -80.41 15.26
C SER A 437 -28.46 -80.77 14.87
N ASP A 438 -28.07 -82.05 15.17
CA ASP A 438 -26.84 -82.64 14.68
C ASP A 438 -27.19 -83.59 13.52
N ILE A 439 -26.75 -83.18 12.33
CA ILE A 439 -27.02 -83.95 11.08
C ILE A 439 -26.21 -85.28 11.04
N ARG A 440 -25.19 -85.42 11.89
CA ARG A 440 -24.30 -86.58 11.90
C ARG A 440 -24.88 -87.85 12.48
N ASN A 441 -26.05 -87.80 13.15
CA ASN A 441 -26.66 -88.92 13.78
C ASN A 441 -27.89 -89.44 13.01
N LYS A 442 -27.98 -89.32 11.67
CA LYS A 442 -29.09 -89.83 10.87
C LYS A 442 -28.79 -91.13 10.15
N ASP A 443 -27.62 -91.74 10.33
CA ASP A 443 -27.25 -93.02 9.76
C ASP A 443 -26.78 -93.96 10.88
N SER A 444 -27.75 -94.56 11.64
CA SER A 444 -27.61 -95.80 12.38
C SER A 444 -28.94 -96.46 12.51
#